data_356baa14c6dc9d3d140f285e582f2223
#
_entry.id   356baa14c6dc9d3d140f285e582f2223
#
_cell.length_a   1.000
_cell.length_b   1.000
_cell.length_c   1.000
_cell.angle_alpha   90.00
_cell.angle_beta   90.00
_cell.angle_gamma   90.00
#
_symmetry.space_group_name_H-M   'P 1'
#
loop_
_entity.id
_entity.type
_entity.pdbx_description
1 polymer ?
#
loop_
_entity_poly.entity_id
_entity_poly.type
_entity_poly.pdbx_seq_one_letter_code
_entity_poly.pdbx_strand_id
1 'polypeptide(L)'
;MSDEVFRAVARELGDGFPPENVLYPVNARLRASYPDGLTIADIIDVFLDDSAVGVRTALTSRLRQWDAESVETWVGATVPQSPERRARIYDLLGLPVDAHAEMDAHFPREGGPVVIAAQQPWDPWYTSERRREHDFYWRAYKRVLADKNWDEATIGKLDIATTEVVHRLADPTRPEPYQSKGLVVGYVQSGKTANFSGVVAKAIDAGYRLVIVLTGTIEILRSQTQRRLDMELVGRQNISAGVDDDYANDEDWRNGNFLEHEIDPNKTNEIPAIRRLTTSTFDYKSLLAGLSALHFETVDHSLPLNDPKNLYPSNIRIAVVKKNVSSL
;
A
#
# COMPACT_ATOMS: atom_id res chain seq x y z
N MET A 1 -14.53 -33.76 -12.37
CA MET A 1 -15.51 -33.27 -13.35
C MET A 1 -14.93 -33.33 -14.77
N SER A 2 -15.72 -33.24 -15.86
CA SER A 2 -15.16 -33.38 -17.22
C SER A 2 -14.56 -32.07 -17.74
N ASP A 3 -13.57 -32.18 -18.68
CA ASP A 3 -12.98 -31.02 -19.37
C ASP A 3 -14.01 -30.15 -20.10
N GLU A 4 -15.15 -30.74 -20.49
CA GLU A 4 -16.23 -30.02 -21.15
C GLU A 4 -16.92 -29.05 -20.20
N VAL A 5 -17.17 -29.47 -18.95
CA VAL A 5 -17.71 -28.62 -17.90
C VAL A 5 -16.75 -27.48 -17.58
N PHE A 6 -15.45 -27.80 -17.42
CA PHE A 6 -14.45 -26.75 -17.13
C PHE A 6 -14.41 -25.70 -18.23
N ARG A 7 -14.44 -26.09 -19.50
CA ARG A 7 -14.47 -25.14 -20.62
C ARG A 7 -15.75 -24.34 -20.69
N ALA A 8 -16.91 -24.93 -20.38
CA ALA A 8 -18.17 -24.20 -20.35
C ALA A 8 -18.17 -23.12 -19.26
N VAL A 9 -17.78 -23.47 -18.02
CA VAL A 9 -17.70 -22.54 -16.89
C VAL A 9 -16.67 -21.44 -17.16
N ALA A 10 -15.45 -21.79 -17.61
CA ALA A 10 -14.42 -20.80 -17.91
C ALA A 10 -14.86 -19.79 -18.97
N ARG A 11 -15.64 -20.23 -19.97
CA ARG A 11 -16.17 -19.36 -21.02
C ARG A 11 -17.19 -18.37 -20.48
N GLU A 12 -18.14 -18.81 -19.66
CA GLU A 12 -19.14 -17.91 -19.06
C GLU A 12 -18.48 -16.85 -18.13
N LEU A 13 -17.40 -17.20 -17.47
CA LEU A 13 -16.60 -16.24 -16.70
C LEU A 13 -15.78 -15.30 -17.60
N GLY A 14 -15.51 -15.70 -18.87
CA GLY A 14 -14.60 -15.01 -19.80
C GLY A 14 -15.15 -13.72 -20.42
N ASP A 15 -16.46 -13.52 -20.52
CA ASP A 15 -17.08 -12.54 -21.42
C ASP A 15 -17.29 -11.12 -20.83
N GLY A 16 -16.72 -10.77 -19.67
CA GLY A 16 -16.62 -9.38 -19.23
C GLY A 16 -17.88 -8.76 -18.62
N PHE A 17 -18.91 -9.53 -18.38
CA PHE A 17 -20.18 -9.08 -17.82
C PHE A 17 -20.12 -8.85 -16.30
N PRO A 18 -21.09 -8.11 -15.70
CA PRO A 18 -21.27 -8.07 -14.27
C PRO A 18 -21.41 -9.49 -13.68
N PRO A 19 -21.15 -9.68 -12.37
CA PRO A 19 -21.34 -10.99 -11.77
C PRO A 19 -22.81 -11.41 -11.88
N GLU A 20 -23.04 -12.55 -12.50
CA GLU A 20 -24.35 -13.16 -12.70
C GLU A 20 -24.29 -14.66 -12.43
N ASN A 21 -25.43 -15.26 -12.15
CA ASN A 21 -25.52 -16.69 -11.89
C ASN A 21 -25.09 -17.49 -13.15
N VAL A 22 -23.95 -18.17 -13.04
CA VAL A 22 -23.34 -18.91 -14.15
C VAL A 22 -24.04 -20.26 -14.42
N LEU A 23 -24.85 -20.75 -13.49
CA LEU A 23 -25.48 -22.06 -13.57
C LEU A 23 -26.40 -22.20 -14.79
N TYR A 24 -27.24 -21.20 -15.02
CA TYR A 24 -28.20 -21.25 -16.13
C TYR A 24 -27.53 -21.30 -17.50
N PRO A 25 -26.61 -20.40 -17.86
CA PRO A 25 -25.95 -20.42 -19.16
C PRO A 25 -25.05 -21.66 -19.33
N VAL A 26 -24.39 -22.13 -18.28
CA VAL A 26 -23.61 -23.37 -18.32
C VAL A 26 -24.52 -24.57 -18.63
N ASN A 27 -25.65 -24.72 -17.95
CA ASN A 27 -26.60 -25.80 -18.19
C ASN A 27 -27.22 -25.73 -19.60
N ALA A 28 -27.54 -24.52 -20.08
CA ALA A 28 -28.04 -24.34 -21.44
C ALA A 28 -27.02 -24.83 -22.49
N ARG A 29 -25.74 -24.57 -22.24
CA ARG A 29 -24.64 -24.99 -23.13
C ARG A 29 -24.36 -26.49 -23.08
N LEU A 30 -24.48 -27.10 -21.91
CA LEU A 30 -24.16 -28.52 -21.66
C LEU A 30 -25.37 -29.46 -21.82
N ARG A 31 -26.53 -28.96 -22.23
CA ARG A 31 -27.79 -29.68 -22.26
C ARG A 31 -27.74 -31.02 -23.02
N ALA A 32 -26.88 -31.11 -24.04
CA ALA A 32 -26.73 -32.34 -24.80
C ALA A 32 -25.95 -33.44 -24.06
N SER A 33 -24.93 -33.04 -23.28
CA SER A 33 -24.04 -33.96 -22.54
C SER A 33 -24.52 -34.20 -21.10
N TYR A 34 -25.25 -33.26 -20.53
CA TYR A 34 -25.79 -33.26 -19.15
C TYR A 34 -27.31 -32.94 -19.19
N PRO A 35 -28.17 -33.90 -19.56
CA PRO A 35 -29.61 -33.65 -19.70
C PRO A 35 -30.30 -33.24 -18.39
N ASP A 36 -29.83 -33.78 -17.25
CA ASP A 36 -30.32 -33.47 -15.91
C ASP A 36 -29.79 -32.13 -15.37
N GLY A 37 -28.84 -31.52 -16.06
CA GLY A 37 -28.15 -30.28 -15.69
C GLY A 37 -27.18 -30.47 -14.53
N LEU A 38 -26.39 -29.42 -14.28
CA LEU A 38 -25.52 -29.27 -13.12
C LEU A 38 -26.25 -28.53 -12.00
N THR A 39 -25.87 -28.76 -10.78
CA THR A 39 -26.33 -28.02 -9.58
C THR A 39 -25.35 -26.91 -9.22
N ILE A 40 -25.74 -26.02 -8.31
CA ILE A 40 -24.81 -24.99 -7.81
C ILE A 40 -23.64 -25.61 -7.03
N ALA A 41 -23.86 -26.74 -6.37
CA ALA A 41 -22.81 -27.50 -5.69
C ALA A 41 -21.75 -27.99 -6.69
N ASP A 42 -22.17 -28.52 -7.87
CA ASP A 42 -21.25 -28.92 -8.93
C ASP A 42 -20.42 -27.74 -9.45
N ILE A 43 -21.00 -26.53 -9.54
CA ILE A 43 -20.29 -25.33 -9.94
C ILE A 43 -19.26 -24.91 -8.88
N ILE A 44 -19.60 -25.02 -7.58
CA ILE A 44 -18.65 -24.76 -6.49
C ILE A 44 -17.50 -25.75 -6.56
N ASP A 45 -17.77 -27.04 -6.74
CA ASP A 45 -16.74 -28.07 -6.90
C ASP A 45 -15.81 -27.76 -8.06
N VAL A 46 -16.33 -27.22 -9.18
CA VAL A 46 -15.51 -26.78 -10.32
C VAL A 46 -14.65 -25.58 -9.97
N PHE A 47 -15.16 -24.60 -9.20
CA PHE A 47 -14.38 -23.46 -8.78
C PHE A 47 -13.23 -23.85 -7.84
N LEU A 48 -13.45 -24.83 -6.99
CA LEU A 48 -12.49 -25.29 -5.97
C LEU A 48 -11.53 -26.37 -6.52
N ASP A 49 -11.80 -26.95 -7.68
CA ASP A 49 -10.97 -27.99 -8.27
C ASP A 49 -9.61 -27.43 -8.76
N ASP A 50 -8.53 -27.85 -8.14
CA ASP A 50 -7.17 -27.43 -8.48
C ASP A 50 -6.75 -27.82 -9.88
N SER A 51 -7.35 -28.88 -10.45
CA SER A 51 -7.08 -29.32 -11.82
C SER A 51 -7.74 -28.44 -12.88
N ALA A 52 -8.78 -27.66 -12.51
CA ALA A 52 -9.53 -26.75 -13.39
C ALA A 52 -8.79 -25.41 -13.61
N VAL A 53 -7.53 -25.44 -14.01
CA VAL A 53 -6.65 -24.27 -14.13
C VAL A 53 -7.28 -23.13 -14.93
N GLY A 54 -7.96 -23.41 -16.03
CA GLY A 54 -8.62 -22.41 -16.87
C GLY A 54 -9.76 -21.68 -16.12
N VAL A 55 -10.58 -22.41 -15.35
CA VAL A 55 -11.67 -21.87 -14.54
C VAL A 55 -11.12 -21.00 -13.42
N ARG A 56 -10.14 -21.51 -12.70
CA ARG A 56 -9.49 -20.77 -11.59
C ARG A 56 -8.87 -19.45 -12.05
N THR A 57 -8.17 -19.50 -13.20
CA THR A 57 -7.58 -18.28 -13.78
C THR A 57 -8.66 -17.28 -14.18
N ALA A 58 -9.72 -17.72 -14.85
CA ALA A 58 -10.83 -16.87 -15.25
C ALA A 58 -11.54 -16.27 -14.02
N LEU A 59 -11.90 -17.10 -13.04
CA LEU A 59 -12.59 -16.66 -11.83
C LEU A 59 -11.73 -15.68 -11.01
N THR A 60 -10.44 -15.99 -10.83
CA THR A 60 -9.50 -15.08 -10.13
C THR A 60 -9.45 -13.72 -10.81
N SER A 61 -9.33 -13.69 -12.15
CA SER A 61 -9.29 -12.45 -12.91
C SER A 61 -10.59 -11.65 -12.76
N ARG A 62 -11.74 -12.33 -12.80
CA ARG A 62 -13.05 -11.69 -12.64
C ARG A 62 -13.30 -11.16 -11.25
N LEU A 63 -13.00 -11.95 -10.23
CA LEU A 63 -13.14 -11.53 -8.84
C LEU A 63 -12.31 -10.26 -8.56
N ARG A 64 -11.08 -10.17 -9.09
CA ARG A 64 -10.25 -8.96 -9.00
C ARG A 64 -10.91 -7.75 -9.65
N GLN A 65 -11.46 -7.93 -10.86
CA GLN A 65 -12.12 -6.87 -11.59
C GLN A 65 -13.41 -6.41 -10.87
N TRP A 66 -14.25 -7.34 -10.46
CA TRP A 66 -15.50 -7.05 -9.77
C TRP A 66 -15.29 -6.44 -8.37
N ASP A 67 -14.29 -6.92 -7.63
CA ASP A 67 -13.93 -6.34 -6.33
C ASP A 67 -13.48 -4.87 -6.45
N ALA A 68 -12.81 -4.53 -7.55
CA ALA A 68 -12.31 -3.18 -7.80
C ALA A 68 -13.35 -2.23 -8.41
N GLU A 69 -14.48 -2.76 -8.90
CA GLU A 69 -15.49 -1.97 -9.62
C GLU A 69 -16.13 -0.91 -8.72
N SER A 70 -16.34 0.30 -9.25
CA SER A 70 -16.87 1.44 -8.48
C SER A 70 -18.02 2.20 -9.17
N VAL A 71 -18.28 1.91 -10.44
CA VAL A 71 -19.21 2.70 -11.27
C VAL A 71 -20.50 1.94 -11.57
N GLU A 72 -20.43 0.63 -11.69
CA GLU A 72 -21.55 -0.20 -12.11
C GLU A 72 -22.69 -0.26 -11.07
N THR A 73 -23.93 -0.33 -11.53
CA THR A 73 -25.12 -0.33 -10.66
C THR A 73 -25.22 -1.55 -9.73
N TRP A 74 -24.68 -2.70 -10.16
CA TRP A 74 -24.70 -3.93 -9.39
C TRP A 74 -23.86 -3.84 -8.08
N VAL A 75 -22.92 -2.90 -8.01
CA VAL A 75 -22.07 -2.72 -6.81
C VAL A 75 -22.88 -2.26 -5.58
N GLY A 76 -24.00 -1.56 -5.79
CA GLY A 76 -24.85 -1.04 -4.72
C GLY A 76 -24.07 -0.09 -3.79
N ALA A 77 -24.31 -0.20 -2.48
CA ALA A 77 -23.64 0.60 -1.47
C ALA A 77 -22.34 -0.03 -0.94
N THR A 78 -21.82 -1.09 -1.58
CA THR A 78 -20.61 -1.78 -1.09
C THR A 78 -19.33 -1.05 -1.48
N VAL A 79 -18.36 -1.06 -0.59
CA VAL A 79 -17.04 -0.46 -0.84
C VAL A 79 -16.19 -1.41 -1.68
N PRO A 80 -15.44 -0.93 -2.69
CA PRO A 80 -14.49 -1.76 -3.43
C PRO A 80 -13.55 -2.55 -2.51
N GLN A 81 -13.30 -3.80 -2.85
CA GLN A 81 -12.39 -4.72 -2.12
C GLN A 81 -12.81 -5.06 -0.68
N SER A 82 -14.02 -4.68 -0.27
CA SER A 82 -14.55 -5.00 1.06
C SER A 82 -15.11 -6.42 1.15
N PRO A 83 -15.23 -6.99 2.36
CA PRO A 83 -15.96 -8.25 2.58
C PRO A 83 -17.39 -8.21 2.05
N GLU A 84 -18.08 -7.10 2.23
CA GLU A 84 -19.46 -6.89 1.78
C GLU A 84 -19.55 -6.90 0.25
N ARG A 85 -18.54 -6.33 -0.45
CA ARG A 85 -18.45 -6.41 -1.91
C ARG A 85 -18.27 -7.85 -2.36
N ARG A 86 -17.38 -8.61 -1.76
CA ARG A 86 -17.12 -10.00 -2.09
C ARG A 86 -18.34 -10.88 -1.82
N ALA A 87 -19.03 -10.70 -0.69
CA ALA A 87 -20.27 -11.39 -0.40
C ALA A 87 -21.34 -11.11 -1.46
N ARG A 88 -21.51 -9.83 -1.84
CA ARG A 88 -22.45 -9.44 -2.90
C ARG A 88 -22.10 -10.08 -4.26
N ILE A 89 -20.83 -10.19 -4.61
CA ILE A 89 -20.40 -10.90 -5.84
C ILE A 89 -20.83 -12.36 -5.78
N TYR A 90 -20.60 -13.03 -4.67
CA TYR A 90 -20.98 -14.43 -4.48
C TYR A 90 -22.50 -14.62 -4.53
N ASP A 91 -23.27 -13.73 -3.93
CA ASP A 91 -24.74 -13.73 -4.02
C ASP A 91 -25.21 -13.61 -5.48
N LEU A 92 -24.58 -12.71 -6.27
CA LEU A 92 -24.92 -12.52 -7.68
C LEU A 92 -24.50 -13.73 -8.54
N LEU A 93 -23.42 -14.41 -8.20
CA LEU A 93 -23.02 -15.68 -8.82
C LEU A 93 -23.94 -16.84 -8.43
N GLY A 94 -24.84 -16.64 -7.46
CA GLY A 94 -25.78 -17.64 -6.96
C GLY A 94 -25.14 -18.62 -5.96
N LEU A 95 -23.99 -18.25 -5.35
CA LEU A 95 -23.34 -19.10 -4.36
C LEU A 95 -24.03 -18.97 -2.99
N PRO A 96 -24.31 -20.07 -2.29
CA PRO A 96 -24.91 -20.02 -0.96
C PRO A 96 -23.91 -19.50 0.09
N VAL A 97 -24.43 -18.86 1.15
CA VAL A 97 -23.62 -18.18 2.16
C VAL A 97 -22.61 -19.09 2.87
N ASP A 98 -22.94 -20.35 3.04
CA ASP A 98 -22.06 -21.35 3.65
C ASP A 98 -20.81 -21.68 2.79
N ALA A 99 -20.87 -21.46 1.47
CA ALA A 99 -19.73 -21.62 0.58
C ALA A 99 -18.79 -20.40 0.57
N HIS A 100 -19.23 -19.23 1.06
CA HIS A 100 -18.45 -18.00 0.96
C HIS A 100 -17.09 -18.09 1.66
N ALA A 101 -17.03 -18.70 2.84
CA ALA A 101 -15.78 -18.83 3.59
C ALA A 101 -14.75 -19.71 2.87
N GLU A 102 -15.19 -20.79 2.24
CA GLU A 102 -14.34 -21.70 1.47
C GLU A 102 -13.85 -21.03 0.17
N MET A 103 -14.74 -20.30 -0.51
CA MET A 103 -14.40 -19.51 -1.68
C MET A 103 -13.36 -18.42 -1.33
N ASP A 104 -13.50 -17.71 -0.22
CA ASP A 104 -12.52 -16.70 0.22
C ASP A 104 -11.15 -17.32 0.57
N ALA A 105 -11.12 -18.56 1.06
CA ALA A 105 -9.88 -19.28 1.34
C ALA A 105 -9.13 -19.64 0.05
N HIS A 106 -9.84 -20.04 -1.02
CA HIS A 106 -9.28 -20.41 -2.30
C HIS A 106 -9.01 -19.22 -3.22
N PHE A 107 -9.80 -18.16 -3.11
CA PHE A 107 -9.71 -16.93 -3.89
C PHE A 107 -9.59 -15.72 -2.99
N PRO A 108 -8.47 -15.56 -2.28
CA PRO A 108 -8.29 -14.45 -1.36
C PRO A 108 -8.42 -13.12 -2.08
N ARG A 109 -9.05 -12.16 -1.43
CA ARG A 109 -9.21 -10.81 -1.97
C ARG A 109 -7.86 -10.16 -2.16
N GLU A 110 -7.62 -9.58 -3.33
CA GLU A 110 -6.47 -8.71 -3.53
C GLU A 110 -6.81 -7.32 -3.02
N GLY A 111 -6.10 -6.87 -2.02
CA GLY A 111 -6.21 -5.49 -1.58
C GLY A 111 -6.17 -5.22 -0.11
N GLY A 112 -6.27 -6.22 0.75
CA GLY A 112 -5.89 -6.06 2.14
C GLY A 112 -4.52 -6.70 2.38
N PRO A 113 -3.62 -6.08 3.14
CA PRO A 113 -2.46 -6.82 3.63
C PRO A 113 -2.98 -8.04 4.40
N VAL A 114 -2.52 -9.24 4.01
CA VAL A 114 -2.77 -10.44 4.83
C VAL A 114 -2.08 -10.24 6.15
N VAL A 115 -2.85 -9.92 7.18
CA VAL A 115 -2.31 -9.71 8.51
C VAL A 115 -2.27 -11.04 9.23
N ILE A 116 -1.11 -11.66 9.26
CA ILE A 116 -0.83 -12.73 10.22
C ILE A 116 -0.50 -12.01 11.54
N ALA A 117 -1.53 -11.69 12.32
CA ALA A 117 -1.33 -11.09 13.63
C ALA A 117 -1.01 -12.19 14.64
N ALA A 118 0.05 -12.01 15.42
CA ALA A 118 0.18 -12.70 16.70
C ALA A 118 -1.04 -12.30 17.57
N GLN A 119 -1.55 -13.21 18.40
CA GLN A 119 -2.75 -13.05 19.23
C GLN A 119 -2.60 -11.99 20.36
N GLN A 120 -1.86 -10.93 20.15
CA GLN A 120 -1.80 -9.82 21.11
C GLN A 120 -2.92 -8.82 20.82
N PRO A 121 -3.62 -8.34 21.85
CA PRO A 121 -4.63 -7.29 21.68
C PRO A 121 -3.94 -6.06 21.05
N TRP A 122 -4.38 -5.73 19.85
CA TRP A 122 -3.86 -4.58 19.12
C TRP A 122 -4.85 -3.42 19.24
N ASP A 123 -4.34 -2.28 19.65
CA ASP A 123 -5.12 -1.08 19.90
C ASP A 123 -5.05 -0.17 18.66
N PRO A 124 -6.20 0.15 18.02
CA PRO A 124 -6.23 1.02 16.85
C PRO A 124 -5.82 2.45 17.21
N TRP A 125 -4.58 2.83 16.93
CA TRP A 125 -4.04 4.14 17.28
C TRP A 125 -4.05 5.17 16.13
N TYR A 126 -3.95 4.70 14.87
CA TYR A 126 -3.89 5.56 13.69
C TYR A 126 -5.30 5.88 13.18
N THR A 127 -6.05 6.66 13.97
CA THR A 127 -7.46 7.01 13.73
C THR A 127 -7.62 8.01 12.58
N SER A 128 -8.84 8.12 12.06
CA SER A 128 -9.18 9.12 11.03
C SER A 128 -9.01 10.56 11.51
N GLU A 129 -9.21 10.81 12.82
CA GLU A 129 -9.00 12.11 13.44
C GLU A 129 -7.52 12.49 13.41
N ARG A 130 -6.65 11.61 13.91
CA ARG A 130 -5.20 11.81 13.92
C ARG A 130 -4.63 12.01 12.51
N ARG A 131 -5.16 11.30 11.51
CA ARG A 131 -4.77 11.49 10.10
C ARG A 131 -5.16 12.85 9.55
N ARG A 132 -6.29 13.43 9.99
CA ARG A 132 -6.73 14.77 9.54
C ARG A 132 -5.94 15.88 10.19
N GLU A 133 -5.51 15.69 11.43
CA GLU A 133 -4.68 16.66 12.16
C GLU A 133 -3.27 16.77 11.59
N HIS A 134 -2.75 15.66 11.10
CA HIS A 134 -1.37 15.52 10.61
C HIS A 134 -1.35 14.78 9.27
N ASP A 135 -1.63 15.49 8.17
CA ASP A 135 -1.64 14.91 6.82
C ASP A 135 -0.70 15.62 5.82
N PHE A 136 0.28 16.36 6.33
CA PHE A 136 1.10 17.25 5.51
C PHE A 136 1.89 16.52 4.42
N TYR A 137 2.69 15.51 4.78
CA TYR A 137 3.53 14.77 3.84
C TYR A 137 2.72 13.86 2.93
N TRP A 138 1.66 13.23 3.46
CA TRP A 138 0.78 12.42 2.64
C TRP A 138 0.00 13.26 1.62
N ARG A 139 -0.50 14.41 2.01
CA ARG A 139 -1.18 15.33 1.10
C ARG A 139 -0.24 15.85 0.00
N ALA A 140 0.99 16.19 0.34
CA ALA A 140 2.00 16.59 -0.62
C ALA A 140 2.33 15.46 -1.60
N TYR A 141 2.48 14.23 -1.10
CA TYR A 141 2.74 13.07 -1.93
C TYR A 141 1.59 12.74 -2.89
N LYS A 142 0.34 12.87 -2.45
CA LYS A 142 -0.83 12.72 -3.33
C LYS A 142 -0.77 13.68 -4.53
N ARG A 143 -0.33 14.91 -4.34
CA ARG A 143 -0.16 15.86 -5.45
C ARG A 143 0.90 15.39 -6.44
N VAL A 144 2.04 14.93 -5.96
CA VAL A 144 3.10 14.35 -6.83
C VAL A 144 2.56 13.20 -7.68
N LEU A 145 1.69 12.36 -7.12
CA LEU A 145 1.07 11.26 -7.87
C LEU A 145 0.08 11.78 -8.93
N ALA A 146 -0.74 12.78 -8.57
CA ALA A 146 -1.67 13.41 -9.52
C ALA A 146 -0.92 14.10 -10.67
N ASP A 147 0.18 14.80 -10.40
CA ASP A 147 1.04 15.43 -11.41
C ASP A 147 1.71 14.38 -12.33
N LYS A 148 1.89 13.15 -11.83
CA LYS A 148 2.33 11.99 -12.62
C LYS A 148 1.17 11.29 -13.36
N ASN A 149 0.01 11.92 -13.48
CA ASN A 149 -1.19 11.41 -14.13
C ASN A 149 -1.79 10.13 -13.51
N TRP A 150 -1.64 9.93 -12.20
CA TRP A 150 -2.38 8.89 -11.50
C TRP A 150 -3.84 9.34 -11.33
N ASP A 151 -4.76 8.46 -11.65
CA ASP A 151 -6.19 8.72 -11.43
C ASP A 151 -6.55 8.66 -9.93
N GLU A 152 -7.62 9.37 -9.57
CA GLU A 152 -8.07 9.50 -8.18
C GLU A 152 -8.42 8.15 -7.54
N ALA A 153 -8.98 7.22 -8.31
CA ALA A 153 -9.32 5.89 -7.82
C ALA A 153 -8.07 5.08 -7.46
N THR A 154 -7.00 5.18 -8.27
CA THR A 154 -5.71 4.53 -8.00
C THR A 154 -5.02 5.15 -6.78
N ILE A 155 -5.08 6.49 -6.64
CA ILE A 155 -4.57 7.19 -5.44
C ILE A 155 -5.39 6.77 -4.20
N GLY A 156 -6.70 6.64 -4.32
CA GLY A 156 -7.58 6.17 -3.25
C GLY A 156 -7.25 4.75 -2.78
N LYS A 157 -6.98 3.83 -3.71
CA LYS A 157 -6.51 2.46 -3.38
C LYS A 157 -5.17 2.48 -2.65
N LEU A 158 -4.26 3.32 -3.10
CA LEU A 158 -2.96 3.51 -2.44
C LEU A 158 -3.13 4.10 -1.03
N ASP A 159 -4.07 5.03 -0.85
CA ASP A 159 -4.39 5.62 0.45
C ASP A 159 -4.84 4.54 1.44
N ILE A 160 -5.77 3.68 1.05
CA ILE A 160 -6.25 2.57 1.87
C ILE A 160 -5.09 1.62 2.21
N ALA A 161 -4.35 1.16 1.21
CA ALA A 161 -3.27 0.19 1.40
C ALA A 161 -2.16 0.72 2.32
N THR A 162 -1.76 1.98 2.15
CA THR A 162 -0.73 2.61 3.00
C THR A 162 -1.23 2.89 4.41
N THR A 163 -2.51 3.24 4.58
CA THR A 163 -3.15 3.41 5.88
C THR A 163 -3.12 2.11 6.68
N GLU A 164 -3.47 0.98 6.05
CA GLU A 164 -3.44 -0.33 6.69
C GLU A 164 -2.03 -0.71 7.17
N VAL A 165 -0.99 -0.38 6.41
CA VAL A 165 0.39 -0.62 6.84
C VAL A 165 0.73 0.23 8.06
N VAL A 166 0.48 1.55 8.02
CA VAL A 166 0.81 2.46 9.12
C VAL A 166 0.01 2.12 10.37
N HIS A 167 -1.23 1.73 10.21
CA HIS A 167 -2.10 1.25 11.29
C HIS A 167 -1.49 0.08 12.08
N ARG A 168 -0.61 -0.73 11.46
CA ARG A 168 0.08 -1.88 12.07
C ARG A 168 1.45 -1.53 12.64
N LEU A 169 1.94 -0.32 12.43
CA LEU A 169 3.17 0.14 13.05
C LEU A 169 2.96 0.42 14.54
N ALA A 170 4.04 0.54 15.28
CA ALA A 170 4.00 0.94 16.68
C ALA A 170 3.53 2.41 16.81
N ASP A 171 2.67 2.71 17.80
CA ASP A 171 2.28 4.08 18.09
C ASP A 171 3.47 4.86 18.66
N PRO A 172 3.97 5.91 17.96
CA PRO A 172 5.14 6.66 18.40
C PRO A 172 4.86 7.54 19.64
N THR A 173 3.59 7.74 20.01
CA THR A 173 3.21 8.55 21.19
C THR A 173 3.11 7.72 22.47
N ARG A 174 3.18 6.38 22.38
CA ARG A 174 3.12 5.53 23.57
C ARG A 174 4.34 5.74 24.48
N PRO A 175 4.12 5.84 25.81
CA PRO A 175 5.24 5.93 26.77
C PRO A 175 6.09 4.67 26.76
N GLU A 176 5.47 3.50 26.58
CA GLU A 176 6.15 2.21 26.59
C GLU A 176 6.47 1.79 25.15
N PRO A 177 7.76 1.69 24.79
CA PRO A 177 8.14 1.26 23.46
C PRO A 177 7.80 -0.20 23.22
N TYR A 178 7.25 -0.51 22.06
CA TYR A 178 7.05 -1.88 21.63
C TYR A 178 7.47 -2.06 20.17
N GLN A 179 7.85 -3.29 19.83
CA GLN A 179 8.30 -3.63 18.49
C GLN A 179 7.15 -4.16 17.65
N SER A 180 6.94 -3.55 16.48
CA SER A 180 6.06 -4.07 15.44
C SER A 180 6.87 -4.53 14.24
N LYS A 181 6.54 -5.69 13.69
CA LYS A 181 7.14 -6.25 12.46
C LYS A 181 6.03 -6.60 11.49
N GLY A 182 6.22 -6.28 10.22
CA GLY A 182 5.26 -6.57 9.16
C GLY A 182 5.94 -6.94 7.86
N LEU A 183 5.20 -7.61 6.98
CA LEU A 183 5.59 -7.92 5.62
C LEU A 183 4.52 -7.41 4.67
N VAL A 184 4.90 -6.54 3.73
CA VAL A 184 4.03 -6.10 2.64
C VAL A 184 4.42 -6.85 1.37
N VAL A 185 3.50 -7.64 0.85
CA VAL A 185 3.71 -8.41 -0.37
C VAL A 185 2.97 -7.73 -1.52
N GLY A 186 3.65 -7.51 -2.64
CA GLY A 186 3.05 -6.95 -3.84
C GLY A 186 3.61 -7.63 -5.09
N TYR A 187 2.76 -7.82 -6.10
CA TYR A 187 3.18 -8.37 -7.40
C TYR A 187 4.14 -7.45 -8.15
N VAL A 188 4.90 -7.99 -9.09
CA VAL A 188 5.79 -7.20 -9.95
C VAL A 188 4.94 -6.16 -10.72
N GLN A 189 5.39 -4.90 -10.75
CA GLN A 189 4.69 -3.76 -11.35
C GLN A 189 3.40 -3.29 -10.63
N SER A 190 3.12 -3.74 -9.42
CA SER A 190 1.93 -3.36 -8.64
C SER A 190 2.03 -2.04 -7.88
N GLY A 191 2.92 -1.13 -8.27
CA GLY A 191 3.09 0.14 -7.55
C GLY A 191 3.77 0.03 -6.18
N LYS A 192 4.52 -1.05 -5.89
CA LYS A 192 5.22 -1.28 -4.60
C LYS A 192 6.01 -0.07 -4.11
N THR A 193 6.67 0.64 -5.03
CA THR A 193 7.49 1.79 -4.66
C THR A 193 6.63 2.98 -4.28
N ALA A 194 5.47 3.17 -4.92
CA ALA A 194 4.52 4.21 -4.52
C ALA A 194 3.90 3.88 -3.16
N ASN A 195 3.60 2.60 -2.89
CA ASN A 195 3.14 2.15 -1.58
C ASN A 195 4.18 2.45 -0.49
N PHE A 196 5.45 2.11 -0.72
CA PHE A 196 6.54 2.38 0.20
C PHE A 196 6.70 3.88 0.50
N SER A 197 6.73 4.76 -0.52
CA SER A 197 6.81 6.21 -0.34
C SER A 197 5.60 6.75 0.43
N GLY A 198 4.40 6.23 0.13
CA GLY A 198 3.17 6.60 0.84
C GLY A 198 3.15 6.16 2.31
N VAL A 199 3.67 4.97 2.61
CA VAL A 199 3.84 4.50 4.00
C VAL A 199 4.81 5.42 4.76
N VAL A 200 5.94 5.79 4.15
CA VAL A 200 6.90 6.70 4.77
C VAL A 200 6.27 8.07 5.02
N ALA A 201 5.56 8.65 4.05
CA ALA A 201 4.87 9.93 4.20
C ALA A 201 3.90 9.91 5.39
N LYS A 202 3.02 8.90 5.44
CA LYS A 202 2.06 8.75 6.54
C LYS A 202 2.70 8.44 7.88
N ALA A 203 3.77 7.66 7.91
CA ALA A 203 4.51 7.38 9.14
C ALA A 203 5.12 8.68 9.72
N ILE A 204 5.66 9.54 8.85
CA ILE A 204 6.17 10.85 9.24
C ILE A 204 5.04 11.71 9.81
N ASP A 205 3.91 11.80 9.14
CA ASP A 205 2.73 12.54 9.62
C ASP A 205 2.22 11.96 10.94
N ALA A 206 2.34 10.66 11.15
CA ALA A 206 1.95 9.98 12.39
C ALA A 206 2.91 10.19 13.57
N GLY A 207 4.07 10.83 13.35
CA GLY A 207 5.02 11.17 14.43
C GLY A 207 6.35 10.41 14.39
N TYR A 208 6.60 9.56 13.40
CA TYR A 208 7.91 8.91 13.24
C TYR A 208 8.98 9.92 12.87
N ARG A 209 10.10 9.95 13.60
CA ARG A 209 11.17 10.95 13.47
C ARG A 209 12.49 10.40 12.95
N LEU A 210 12.59 9.09 12.84
CA LEU A 210 13.72 8.41 12.19
C LEU A 210 13.19 7.33 11.25
N VAL A 211 13.59 7.42 9.98
CA VAL A 211 13.27 6.43 8.95
C VAL A 211 14.59 5.90 8.39
N ILE A 212 14.80 4.59 8.52
CA ILE A 212 15.97 3.90 7.96
C ILE A 212 15.47 2.93 6.89
N VAL A 213 15.85 3.18 5.65
CA VAL A 213 15.51 2.35 4.49
C VAL A 213 16.69 1.45 4.16
N LEU A 214 16.50 0.15 4.36
CA LEU A 214 17.47 -0.86 3.95
C LEU A 214 17.16 -1.32 2.53
N THR A 215 18.04 -0.98 1.60
CA THR A 215 17.91 -1.37 0.18
C THR A 215 18.64 -2.69 -0.09
N GLY A 216 18.65 -3.12 -1.36
CA GLY A 216 19.51 -4.22 -1.80
C GLY A 216 21.01 -3.90 -1.64
N THR A 217 21.84 -4.88 -1.94
CA THR A 217 23.31 -4.76 -1.81
C THR A 217 23.98 -3.95 -2.92
N ILE A 218 23.24 -3.62 -3.98
CA ILE A 218 23.75 -2.94 -5.18
C ILE A 218 23.57 -1.42 -5.04
N GLU A 219 24.64 -0.65 -5.27
CA GLU A 219 24.65 0.81 -5.12
C GLU A 219 23.60 1.52 -6.02
N ILE A 220 23.42 1.06 -7.25
CA ILE A 220 22.42 1.63 -8.17
C ILE A 220 21.00 1.56 -7.56
N LEU A 221 20.62 0.46 -6.92
CA LEU A 221 19.30 0.33 -6.30
C LEU A 221 19.16 1.26 -5.09
N ARG A 222 20.23 1.45 -4.34
CA ARG A 222 20.25 2.37 -3.23
C ARG A 222 20.09 3.82 -3.71
N SER A 223 20.91 4.25 -4.67
CA SER A 223 20.86 5.61 -5.21
C SER A 223 19.52 5.92 -5.89
N GLN A 224 18.92 4.96 -6.60
CA GLN A 224 17.56 5.10 -7.15
C GLN A 224 16.50 5.29 -6.05
N THR A 225 16.63 4.56 -4.95
CA THR A 225 15.71 4.71 -3.81
C THR A 225 15.90 6.05 -3.11
N GLN A 226 17.17 6.48 -2.92
CA GLN A 226 17.49 7.80 -2.37
C GLN A 226 16.89 8.90 -3.25
N ARG A 227 17.20 8.88 -4.56
CA ARG A 227 16.66 9.85 -5.51
C ARG A 227 15.14 9.95 -5.46
N ARG A 228 14.47 8.80 -5.39
CA ARG A 228 13.02 8.77 -5.34
C ARG A 228 12.46 9.44 -4.09
N LEU A 229 12.99 9.11 -2.92
CA LEU A 229 12.56 9.74 -1.67
C LEU A 229 12.88 11.23 -1.66
N ASP A 230 14.02 11.64 -2.20
CA ASP A 230 14.41 13.04 -2.31
C ASP A 230 13.44 13.82 -3.22
N MET A 231 13.04 13.23 -4.36
CA MET A 231 12.10 13.86 -5.29
C MET A 231 10.67 13.87 -4.78
N GLU A 232 10.24 12.80 -4.12
CA GLU A 232 8.83 12.59 -3.80
C GLU A 232 8.44 12.99 -2.37
N LEU A 233 9.39 13.08 -1.43
CA LEU A 233 9.11 13.39 -0.02
C LEU A 233 9.97 14.51 0.56
N VAL A 234 11.28 14.49 0.32
CA VAL A 234 12.21 15.47 0.91
C VAL A 234 12.00 16.85 0.28
N GLY A 235 11.96 16.91 -1.03
CA GLY A 235 11.80 18.15 -1.78
C GLY A 235 13.06 19.03 -1.79
N ARG A 236 13.07 20.02 -2.68
CA ARG A 236 14.23 20.87 -2.93
C ARG A 236 14.63 21.73 -1.73
N GLN A 237 13.65 22.19 -0.94
CA GLN A 237 13.92 23.08 0.19
C GLN A 237 14.78 22.44 1.28
N ASN A 238 14.74 21.12 1.38
CA ASN A 238 15.44 20.34 2.40
C ASN A 238 16.78 19.75 1.89
N ILE A 239 17.09 19.94 0.62
CA ILE A 239 18.37 19.56 0.03
C ILE A 239 19.23 20.81 0.03
N SER A 240 20.16 20.94 0.99
CA SER A 240 20.97 22.13 1.19
C SER A 240 21.67 22.56 -0.09
N ALA A 241 21.43 23.79 -0.51
CA ALA A 241 22.25 24.45 -1.53
C ALA A 241 23.64 24.67 -0.93
N GLY A 242 24.64 23.94 -1.37
CA GLY A 242 26.03 24.23 -1.01
C GLY A 242 26.97 23.07 -0.76
N VAL A 243 26.48 21.83 -0.73
CA VAL A 243 27.35 20.65 -0.76
C VAL A 243 26.92 19.87 -1.98
N ASP A 244 27.74 19.89 -3.03
CA ASP A 244 27.58 19.23 -4.29
C ASP A 244 26.12 18.96 -4.63
N ASP A 245 25.56 19.74 -5.53
CA ASP A 245 24.18 19.57 -6.01
C ASP A 245 24.05 18.12 -6.53
N ASP A 246 23.64 17.22 -5.64
CA ASP A 246 23.54 15.76 -5.89
C ASP A 246 22.83 15.47 -7.20
N TYR A 247 21.99 16.39 -7.66
CA TYR A 247 21.10 16.26 -8.80
C TYR A 247 21.28 17.35 -9.86
N ALA A 248 22.42 18.08 -9.88
CA ALA A 248 22.68 19.14 -10.86
C ALA A 248 22.53 18.68 -12.33
N ASN A 249 22.85 17.41 -12.59
CA ASN A 249 22.76 16.79 -13.92
C ASN A 249 21.49 15.95 -14.10
N ASP A 250 20.59 15.91 -13.12
CA ASP A 250 19.34 15.16 -13.20
C ASP A 250 18.29 15.98 -13.96
N GLU A 251 17.70 15.39 -15.01
CA GLU A 251 16.76 16.08 -15.89
C GLU A 251 15.45 16.44 -15.16
N ASP A 252 14.91 15.53 -14.35
CA ASP A 252 13.69 15.78 -13.57
C ASP A 252 13.91 16.90 -12.55
N TRP A 253 15.08 16.92 -11.89
CA TRP A 253 15.44 17.97 -10.95
C TRP A 253 15.57 19.33 -11.64
N ARG A 254 16.20 19.38 -12.80
CA ARG A 254 16.35 20.60 -13.60
C ARG A 254 15.02 21.13 -14.14
N ASN A 255 14.11 20.22 -14.48
CA ASN A 255 12.77 20.54 -14.98
C ASN A 255 11.74 20.84 -13.87
N GLY A 256 12.15 20.75 -12.62
CA GLY A 256 11.25 21.02 -11.48
C GLY A 256 10.28 19.87 -11.16
N ASN A 257 10.54 18.66 -11.66
CA ASN A 257 9.70 17.47 -11.42
C ASN A 257 9.97 16.85 -10.03
N PHE A 258 9.90 17.65 -8.98
CA PHE A 258 10.09 17.21 -7.60
C PHE A 258 9.06 17.86 -6.69
N LEU A 259 8.91 17.32 -5.50
CA LEU A 259 7.99 17.84 -4.50
C LEU A 259 8.38 19.25 -4.08
N GLU A 260 7.45 20.19 -4.22
CA GLU A 260 7.49 21.48 -3.55
C GLU A 260 6.49 21.46 -2.41
N HIS A 261 6.98 21.69 -1.17
CA HIS A 261 6.10 21.84 -0.03
C HIS A 261 5.47 23.23 -0.06
N GLU A 262 4.14 23.29 0.00
CA GLU A 262 3.47 24.56 0.27
C GLU A 262 3.83 25.01 1.67
N ILE A 263 4.63 26.05 1.76
CA ILE A 263 4.99 26.69 3.02
C ILE A 263 3.88 27.70 3.31
N ASP A 264 3.01 27.39 4.26
CA ASP A 264 2.16 28.40 4.89
C ASP A 264 3.09 29.30 5.76
N PRO A 265 3.27 30.59 5.42
CA PRO A 265 4.14 31.48 6.18
C PRO A 265 3.74 31.58 7.65
N ASN A 266 2.48 31.30 7.98
CA ASN A 266 1.96 31.35 9.34
C ASN A 266 2.18 30.05 10.12
N LYS A 267 2.60 28.96 9.44
CA LYS A 267 2.77 27.62 10.01
C LYS A 267 4.17 27.03 9.81
N THR A 268 5.14 27.83 9.42
CA THR A 268 6.51 27.39 9.09
C THR A 268 7.21 26.64 10.24
N ASN A 269 6.81 26.88 11.48
CA ASN A 269 7.39 26.23 12.66
C ASN A 269 6.65 24.96 13.09
N GLU A 270 5.52 24.63 12.46
CA GLU A 270 4.71 23.47 12.82
C GLU A 270 4.99 22.24 11.94
N ILE A 271 5.67 22.45 10.80
CA ILE A 271 5.97 21.39 9.85
C ILE A 271 7.42 20.99 9.99
N PRO A 272 7.71 19.77 10.49
CA PRO A 272 9.07 19.32 10.65
C PRO A 272 9.74 19.10 9.29
N ALA A 273 10.97 19.58 9.14
CA ALA A 273 11.76 19.36 7.94
C ALA A 273 12.36 17.96 7.89
N ILE A 274 12.44 17.36 6.71
CA ILE A 274 13.17 16.10 6.52
C ILE A 274 14.65 16.41 6.31
N ARG A 275 15.51 15.89 7.23
CA ARG A 275 16.96 15.96 7.12
C ARG A 275 17.50 14.63 6.61
N ARG A 276 18.20 14.66 5.48
CA ARG A 276 18.87 13.50 4.93
C ARG A 276 20.12 13.17 5.75
N LEU A 277 20.29 11.90 6.11
CA LEU A 277 21.52 11.36 6.70
C LEU A 277 22.42 10.71 5.64
N THR A 278 21.90 10.47 4.46
CA THR A 278 22.59 9.85 3.32
C THR A 278 22.36 10.69 2.07
N THR A 279 23.23 10.54 1.06
CA THR A 279 23.16 11.28 -0.21
C THR A 279 23.01 10.31 -1.39
N SER A 280 22.89 10.82 -2.61
CA SER A 280 22.85 10.00 -3.82
C SER A 280 24.09 9.12 -3.98
N THR A 281 25.25 9.60 -3.52
CA THR A 281 26.56 8.99 -3.69
C THR A 281 27.09 8.27 -2.43
N PHE A 282 26.61 8.64 -1.24
CA PHE A 282 27.12 8.12 0.02
C PHE A 282 26.02 7.61 0.96
N ASP A 283 26.19 6.42 1.52
CA ASP A 283 25.31 5.87 2.54
C ASP A 283 25.89 6.02 3.97
N TYR A 284 26.85 5.18 4.39
CA TYR A 284 27.32 5.14 5.76
C TYR A 284 28.48 6.10 6.06
N LYS A 285 29.26 6.53 5.07
CA LYS A 285 30.43 7.40 5.30
C LYS A 285 30.03 8.78 5.77
N SER A 286 28.89 9.30 5.29
CA SER A 286 28.34 10.56 5.79
C SER A 286 27.78 10.43 7.21
N LEU A 287 27.31 9.25 7.60
CA LEU A 287 26.91 8.96 8.98
C LEU A 287 28.11 8.94 9.95
N LEU A 288 29.28 8.45 9.51
CA LEU A 288 30.48 8.39 10.32
C LEU A 288 31.20 9.75 10.43
N ALA A 289 31.10 10.60 9.42
CA ALA A 289 31.88 11.84 9.33
C ALA A 289 31.40 12.99 10.23
N GLY A 290 30.26 12.89 10.89
CA GLY A 290 29.74 14.00 11.68
C GLY A 290 28.68 13.68 12.74
N LEU A 291 28.28 12.42 12.91
CA LEU A 291 27.25 12.04 13.86
C LEU A 291 27.86 11.32 15.07
N SER A 292 28.26 12.09 16.07
CA SER A 292 28.55 11.52 17.40
C SER A 292 27.27 11.12 18.15
N ALA A 293 26.11 11.69 17.82
CA ALA A 293 24.81 11.35 18.37
C ALA A 293 23.66 11.88 17.48
N LEU A 294 22.54 11.15 17.42
CA LEU A 294 21.28 11.66 16.87
C LEU A 294 20.56 12.43 18.00
N HIS A 295 20.64 13.75 17.97
CA HIS A 295 19.87 14.59 18.86
C HIS A 295 18.52 14.91 18.20
N PHE A 296 17.43 14.62 18.90
CA PHE A 296 16.09 15.09 18.54
C PHE A 296 15.80 16.36 19.33
N GLU A 297 15.28 17.35 18.64
CA GLU A 297 14.93 18.62 19.23
C GLU A 297 13.72 18.42 20.16
N THR A 298 13.76 19.05 21.33
CA THR A 298 12.64 19.08 22.27
C THR A 298 12.20 20.54 22.45
N VAL A 299 10.91 20.77 22.33
CA VAL A 299 10.30 22.11 22.59
C VAL A 299 10.08 22.30 24.07
N ASP A 300 9.65 21.25 24.76
CA ASP A 300 9.41 21.27 26.21
C ASP A 300 10.23 20.14 26.87
N HIS A 301 11.29 20.56 27.56
CA HIS A 301 12.20 19.66 28.28
C HIS A 301 11.58 19.03 29.54
N SER A 302 10.42 19.49 29.98
CA SER A 302 9.69 18.90 31.12
C SER A 302 8.88 17.67 30.69
N LEU A 303 8.68 17.50 29.39
CA LEU A 303 7.90 16.40 28.79
C LEU A 303 8.81 15.38 28.10
N PRO A 304 8.40 14.13 28.02
CA PRO A 304 9.17 13.10 27.30
C PRO A 304 9.18 13.36 25.79
N LEU A 305 10.14 12.75 25.06
CA LEU A 305 10.28 12.90 23.61
C LEU A 305 9.06 12.44 22.81
N ASN A 306 8.34 11.45 23.32
CA ASN A 306 7.14 10.89 22.69
C ASN A 306 5.88 11.73 22.98
N ASP A 307 5.97 12.78 23.80
CA ASP A 307 4.84 13.70 23.96
C ASP A 307 4.56 14.44 22.65
N PRO A 308 3.30 14.57 22.22
CA PRO A 308 2.95 15.24 20.98
C PRO A 308 3.57 16.63 20.82
N LYS A 309 3.72 17.41 21.90
CA LYS A 309 4.37 18.73 21.86
C LYS A 309 5.84 18.69 21.47
N ASN A 310 6.53 17.60 21.79
CA ASN A 310 7.93 17.39 21.42
C ASN A 310 8.05 16.61 20.12
N LEU A 311 7.17 15.66 19.90
CA LEU A 311 7.26 14.72 18.78
C LEU A 311 6.99 15.40 17.44
N TYR A 312 5.89 16.12 17.30
CA TYR A 312 5.48 16.70 16.02
C TYR A 312 6.35 17.86 15.52
N PRO A 313 6.86 18.77 16.34
CA PRO A 313 7.77 19.81 15.88
C PRO A 313 9.18 19.33 15.54
N SER A 314 9.57 18.14 16.01
CA SER A 314 10.92 17.61 15.80
C SER A 314 11.19 17.27 14.34
N ASN A 315 12.38 17.66 13.85
CA ASN A 315 12.80 17.33 12.51
C ASN A 315 12.92 15.82 12.29
N ILE A 316 12.55 15.39 11.09
CA ILE A 316 12.64 14.01 10.66
C ILE A 316 14.03 13.73 10.11
N ARG A 317 14.55 12.54 10.36
CA ARG A 317 15.81 12.07 9.80
C ARG A 317 15.55 10.85 8.93
N ILE A 318 16.09 10.88 7.72
CA ILE A 318 15.96 9.78 6.77
C ILE A 318 17.33 9.30 6.32
N ALA A 319 17.52 7.98 6.34
CA ALA A 319 18.71 7.32 5.85
C ALA A 319 18.34 6.22 4.85
N VAL A 320 19.06 6.14 3.74
CA VAL A 320 18.93 5.08 2.73
C VAL A 320 20.27 4.36 2.62
N VAL A 321 20.34 3.15 3.17
CA VAL A 321 21.58 2.38 3.29
C VAL A 321 21.47 1.02 2.61
N LYS A 322 22.62 0.51 2.16
CA LYS A 322 22.70 -0.85 1.61
C LYS A 322 22.58 -1.88 2.72
N LYS A 323 21.82 -2.94 2.48
CA LYS A 323 21.81 -4.11 3.35
C LYS A 323 23.07 -4.94 3.11
N ASN A 324 24.17 -4.56 3.77
CA ASN A 324 25.47 -5.16 3.63
C ASN A 324 26.01 -5.52 5.01
N VAL A 325 26.73 -6.64 5.15
CA VAL A 325 27.30 -7.10 6.42
C VAL A 325 28.27 -6.08 7.04
N SER A 326 28.90 -5.23 6.21
CA SER A 326 29.80 -4.17 6.65
C SER A 326 29.08 -2.84 6.98
N SER A 327 27.76 -2.77 6.80
CA SER A 327 26.93 -1.56 7.06
C SER A 327 25.99 -1.74 8.26
N LEU A 328 26.02 -2.89 8.91
CA LEU A 328 25.32 -3.24 10.13
C LEU A 328 26.32 -3.43 11.26
#